data_fd07461dc4d89f86fadc078ef27a8f6b
#
_entry.id   fd07461dc4d89f86fadc078ef27a8f6b
#
_cell.length_a   1.000
_cell.length_b   1.000
_cell.length_c   1.000
_cell.angle_alpha   90.00
_cell.angle_beta   90.00
_cell.angle_gamma   90.00
#
_symmetry.space_group_name_H-M   'P 1'
#
loop_
_entity.id
_entity.type
_entity.pdbx_description
1 polymer ?
#
loop_
_entity_poly.entity_id
_entity_poly.type
_entity_poly.pdbx_seq_one_letter_code
_entity_poly.pdbx_strand_id
1 'polypeptide(L)'
;MIATLLSLLVAFVATQPSFAAPRSPEPKLELKTPSGPPSYVQSIQPAVVGIAVRVPLDRPSALTLGPVRWGSGVIFDPVGYVLTVSYIVTDAEVVQVVLRDGRVVPGKLVGLDLENGLGVVKLEGDGPWPAAPLGDSTKVGAGTPTATIVVDDENNLTVTQGTIQEIRSFAGYWEYLLERAFVVSPYNPAFGGSPLVNLQGEVIGITNLRIGERPFVNLAIPIEYFTASKDELIGKGRVMSRPPRPWLGLWIVPGGEEGVVVAGVSPRSPAIQAGFQRGDVILRINGEKVRGQEEFYRKLWQTKIGQEVSLLVLRESRFQVITVRPIDRYQLLSPAGK
;
A
#
# COMPACT_ATOMS: atom_id res chain seq x y z
N MET A 1 -11.59 -59.15 40.43
CA MET A 1 -12.71 -60.11 40.73
C MET A 1 -13.95 -59.54 40.02
N ILE A 2 -14.56 -60.45 39.22
CA ILE A 2 -15.95 -60.47 38.72
C ILE A 2 -16.19 -59.49 37.55
N ALA A 3 -16.16 -59.91 36.33
CA ALA A 3 -16.89 -60.91 35.52
C ALA A 3 -18.04 -60.23 34.74
N THR A 4 -17.81 -60.12 33.44
CA THR A 4 -18.59 -60.57 32.27
C THR A 4 -20.11 -60.56 32.38
N LEU A 5 -20.80 -59.88 31.48
CA LEU A 5 -22.00 -60.46 30.83
C LEU A 5 -22.18 -59.85 29.43
N LEU A 6 -22.04 -60.70 28.46
CA LEU A 6 -22.30 -60.56 27.04
C LEU A 6 -23.83 -60.74 26.81
N SER A 7 -24.47 -59.80 26.16
CA SER A 7 -25.84 -60.03 25.64
C SER A 7 -25.88 -59.76 24.15
N LEU A 8 -25.96 -60.82 23.40
CA LEU A 8 -26.26 -60.90 21.98
C LEU A 8 -27.69 -60.40 21.74
N LEU A 9 -27.86 -59.36 20.93
CA LEU A 9 -29.14 -59.01 20.32
C LEU A 9 -29.02 -59.27 18.82
N VAL A 10 -29.66 -60.33 18.35
CA VAL A 10 -29.81 -60.65 16.94
C VAL A 10 -30.95 -59.81 16.41
N ALA A 11 -30.64 -58.82 15.56
CA ALA A 11 -31.64 -58.04 14.81
C ALA A 11 -31.89 -58.69 13.47
N PHE A 12 -33.11 -59.13 13.28
CA PHE A 12 -33.66 -59.61 12.04
C PHE A 12 -33.80 -58.41 11.08
N VAL A 13 -32.98 -58.31 10.02
CA VAL A 13 -33.13 -57.33 8.96
C VAL A 13 -34.07 -57.92 7.91
N ALA A 14 -35.31 -57.42 7.89
CA ALA A 14 -36.24 -57.71 6.81
C ALA A 14 -35.82 -56.88 5.58
N THR A 15 -35.31 -57.52 4.55
CA THR A 15 -35.04 -56.92 3.25
C THR A 15 -36.36 -56.66 2.51
N GLN A 16 -36.76 -55.38 2.45
CA GLN A 16 -37.81 -54.96 1.54
C GLN A 16 -37.24 -54.66 0.14
N PRO A 17 -37.85 -55.10 -0.96
CA PRO A 17 -37.39 -54.72 -2.30
C PRO A 17 -37.71 -53.23 -2.55
N SER A 18 -36.66 -52.42 -2.68
CA SER A 18 -36.77 -51.02 -3.08
C SER A 18 -37.04 -50.95 -4.60
N PHE A 19 -38.23 -50.61 -4.96
CA PHE A 19 -38.51 -50.15 -6.34
C PHE A 19 -37.96 -48.75 -6.51
N ALA A 20 -36.74 -48.65 -7.03
CA ALA A 20 -36.18 -47.39 -7.48
C ALA A 20 -36.90 -46.95 -8.77
N ALA A 21 -37.72 -45.90 -8.70
CA ALA A 21 -38.22 -45.24 -9.88
C ALA A 21 -37.05 -44.68 -10.72
N PRO A 22 -37.12 -44.72 -12.07
CA PRO A 22 -36.08 -44.16 -12.92
C PRO A 22 -35.94 -42.65 -12.64
N ARG A 23 -34.81 -42.22 -12.10
CA ARG A 23 -34.46 -40.80 -11.95
C ARG A 23 -34.31 -40.21 -13.35
N SER A 24 -35.18 -39.28 -13.72
CA SER A 24 -34.91 -38.40 -14.85
C SER A 24 -33.55 -37.74 -14.71
N PRO A 25 -32.75 -37.63 -15.77
CA PRO A 25 -31.47 -36.95 -15.70
C PRO A 25 -31.73 -35.50 -15.29
N GLU A 26 -31.18 -35.11 -14.15
CA GLU A 26 -31.15 -33.71 -13.74
C GLU A 26 -30.42 -32.92 -14.85
N PRO A 27 -30.95 -31.78 -15.31
CA PRO A 27 -30.27 -30.96 -16.26
C PRO A 27 -28.98 -30.49 -15.61
N LYS A 28 -27.86 -30.94 -16.15
CA LYS A 28 -26.52 -30.37 -15.79
C LYS A 28 -26.54 -28.91 -16.22
N LEU A 29 -26.75 -28.03 -15.26
CA LEU A 29 -26.49 -26.60 -15.46
C LEU A 29 -24.98 -26.48 -15.68
N GLU A 30 -24.52 -26.52 -16.91
CA GLU A 30 -23.18 -26.10 -17.27
C GLU A 30 -23.16 -24.58 -17.11
N LEU A 31 -22.75 -24.14 -15.92
CA LEU A 31 -22.30 -22.76 -15.73
C LEU A 31 -21.05 -22.62 -16.62
N LYS A 32 -21.25 -22.10 -17.84
CA LYS A 32 -20.14 -21.62 -18.66
C LYS A 32 -19.49 -20.48 -17.87
N THR A 33 -18.44 -20.80 -17.14
CA THR A 33 -17.54 -19.77 -16.61
C THR A 33 -17.00 -19.02 -17.83
N PRO A 34 -17.16 -17.69 -17.91
CA PRO A 34 -16.62 -16.93 -19.02
C PRO A 34 -15.13 -17.23 -19.13
N SER A 35 -14.69 -17.71 -20.26
CA SER A 35 -13.27 -17.96 -20.55
C SER A 35 -12.58 -16.60 -20.75
N GLY A 36 -11.89 -16.08 -19.72
CA GLY A 36 -11.12 -14.84 -19.78
C GLY A 36 -11.45 -13.86 -18.65
N PRO A 37 -10.63 -12.83 -18.49
CA PRO A 37 -10.87 -11.80 -17.50
C PRO A 37 -12.18 -11.03 -17.81
N PRO A 38 -12.86 -10.46 -16.79
CA PRO A 38 -14.06 -9.64 -16.99
C PRO A 38 -13.81 -8.48 -17.97
N SER A 39 -14.85 -8.04 -18.67
CA SER A 39 -14.73 -6.98 -19.69
C SER A 39 -14.13 -5.69 -19.18
N TYR A 40 -14.45 -5.29 -17.94
CA TYR A 40 -13.86 -4.10 -17.29
C TYR A 40 -12.36 -4.25 -17.03
N VAL A 41 -11.85 -5.47 -16.85
CA VAL A 41 -10.41 -5.72 -16.75
C VAL A 41 -9.77 -5.67 -18.12
N GLN A 42 -10.41 -6.24 -19.14
CA GLN A 42 -9.90 -6.25 -20.51
C GLN A 42 -9.68 -4.81 -21.03
N SER A 43 -10.58 -3.88 -20.70
CA SER A 43 -10.51 -2.48 -21.14
C SER A 43 -9.29 -1.74 -20.61
N ILE A 44 -8.87 -1.99 -19.37
CA ILE A 44 -7.75 -1.27 -18.73
C ILE A 44 -6.44 -2.05 -18.72
N GLN A 45 -6.49 -3.35 -18.97
CA GLN A 45 -5.29 -4.22 -18.95
C GLN A 45 -4.11 -3.64 -19.75
N PRO A 46 -4.28 -3.03 -20.95
CA PRO A 46 -3.17 -2.45 -21.68
C PRO A 46 -2.48 -1.28 -20.96
N ALA A 47 -3.19 -0.59 -20.06
CA ALA A 47 -2.67 0.53 -19.29
C ALA A 47 -1.95 0.11 -17.99
N VAL A 48 -2.06 -1.16 -17.56
CA VAL A 48 -1.37 -1.65 -16.37
C VAL A 48 0.02 -2.12 -16.76
N VAL A 49 1.04 -1.63 -16.06
CA VAL A 49 2.45 -1.81 -16.43
C VAL A 49 3.28 -2.31 -15.24
N GLY A 50 4.39 -2.99 -15.54
CA GLY A 50 5.45 -3.27 -14.59
C GLY A 50 6.41 -2.09 -14.51
N ILE A 51 6.97 -1.85 -13.31
CA ILE A 51 7.98 -0.80 -13.09
C ILE A 51 9.18 -1.41 -12.41
N ALA A 52 10.33 -1.41 -13.10
CA ALA A 52 11.62 -1.81 -12.58
C ALA A 52 12.45 -0.56 -12.30
N VAL A 53 13.05 -0.50 -11.11
CA VAL A 53 13.80 0.68 -10.66
C VAL A 53 15.16 0.28 -10.13
N ARG A 54 16.17 1.08 -10.46
CA ARG A 54 17.48 1.04 -9.84
C ARG A 54 17.75 2.35 -9.10
N VAL A 55 18.22 2.22 -7.87
CA VAL A 55 18.58 3.32 -6.96
C VAL A 55 20.06 3.21 -6.61
N PRO A 56 20.84 4.30 -6.68
CA PRO A 56 22.25 4.30 -6.25
C PRO A 56 22.40 3.89 -4.78
N LEU A 57 23.45 3.12 -4.47
CA LEU A 57 23.68 2.58 -3.12
C LEU A 57 23.96 3.66 -2.05
N ASP A 58 24.37 4.84 -2.45
CA ASP A 58 24.64 5.98 -1.56
C ASP A 58 23.36 6.74 -1.16
N ARG A 59 22.21 6.40 -1.74
CA ARG A 59 20.93 7.03 -1.43
C ARG A 59 20.31 6.49 -0.16
N PRO A 60 19.71 7.36 0.68
CA PRO A 60 19.08 6.92 1.94
C PRO A 60 18.01 5.84 1.73
N SER A 61 17.22 5.92 0.67
CA SER A 61 16.18 4.94 0.39
C SER A 61 16.72 3.58 -0.06
N ALA A 62 17.94 3.51 -0.60
CA ALA A 62 18.57 2.23 -0.95
C ALA A 62 18.89 1.39 0.30
N LEU A 63 19.24 2.04 1.41
CA LEU A 63 19.56 1.38 2.68
C LEU A 63 18.32 0.75 3.34
N THR A 64 17.14 1.29 3.09
CA THR A 64 15.88 0.88 3.74
C THR A 64 14.97 0.04 2.85
N LEU A 65 14.97 0.30 1.55
CA LEU A 65 14.06 -0.31 0.57
C LEU A 65 14.79 -1.18 -0.47
N GLY A 66 16.12 -1.20 -0.40
CA GLY A 66 16.95 -1.88 -1.40
C GLY A 66 17.23 -1.04 -2.66
N PRO A 67 18.31 -1.38 -3.39
CA PRO A 67 18.73 -0.64 -4.59
C PRO A 67 18.00 -1.08 -5.88
N VAL A 68 17.38 -2.25 -5.88
CA VAL A 68 16.58 -2.77 -7.00
C VAL A 68 15.16 -2.97 -6.50
N ARG A 69 14.21 -2.37 -7.21
CA ARG A 69 12.79 -2.42 -6.82
C ARG A 69 11.93 -2.77 -8.00
N TRP A 70 10.88 -3.48 -7.71
CA TRP A 70 9.83 -3.83 -8.68
C TRP A 70 8.47 -3.48 -8.10
N GLY A 71 7.54 -3.15 -9.00
CA GLY A 71 6.14 -2.99 -8.70
C GLY A 71 5.30 -2.79 -9.95
N SER A 72 4.04 -2.55 -9.75
CA SER A 72 3.10 -2.20 -10.81
C SER A 72 2.88 -0.69 -10.89
N GLY A 73 2.27 -0.27 -11.98
CA GLY A 73 1.75 1.07 -12.17
C GLY A 73 0.59 1.07 -13.15
N VAL A 74 -0.05 2.20 -13.29
CA VAL A 74 -1.13 2.39 -14.27
C VAL A 74 -0.89 3.66 -15.06
N ILE A 75 -0.90 3.56 -16.39
CA ILE A 75 -0.91 4.72 -17.29
C ILE A 75 -2.30 5.34 -17.18
N PHE A 76 -2.38 6.60 -16.74
CA PHE A 76 -3.65 7.31 -16.54
C PHE A 76 -3.88 8.43 -17.55
N ASP A 77 -2.92 8.68 -18.45
CA ASP A 77 -2.97 9.74 -19.43
C ASP A 77 -2.32 9.26 -20.76
N PRO A 78 -2.95 9.46 -21.93
CA PRO A 78 -2.39 9.05 -23.21
C PRO A 78 -1.05 9.70 -23.57
N VAL A 79 -0.67 10.79 -22.90
CA VAL A 79 0.66 11.39 -23.02
C VAL A 79 1.74 10.50 -22.39
N GLY A 80 1.36 9.54 -21.50
CA GLY A 80 2.26 8.56 -20.93
C GLY A 80 2.69 8.84 -19.49
N TYR A 81 1.81 9.39 -18.68
CA TYR A 81 2.01 9.47 -17.25
C TYR A 81 1.54 8.18 -16.55
N VAL A 82 2.38 7.63 -15.71
CA VAL A 82 2.15 6.40 -14.94
C VAL A 82 2.06 6.75 -13.47
N LEU A 83 1.00 6.32 -12.82
CA LEU A 83 0.82 6.43 -11.37
C LEU A 83 1.26 5.11 -10.70
N THR A 84 2.01 5.24 -9.62
CA THR A 84 2.48 4.13 -8.77
C THR A 84 2.64 4.60 -7.32
N VAL A 85 3.23 3.78 -6.46
CA VAL A 85 3.55 4.15 -5.08
C VAL A 85 4.95 4.76 -4.96
N SER A 86 5.10 5.72 -4.05
CA SER A 86 6.34 6.50 -3.90
C SER A 86 7.56 5.65 -3.56
N TYR A 87 7.43 4.62 -2.70
CA TYR A 87 8.57 3.83 -2.25
C TYR A 87 9.25 3.02 -3.36
N ILE A 88 8.55 2.73 -4.47
CA ILE A 88 9.16 2.08 -5.65
C ILE A 88 10.12 3.04 -6.34
N VAL A 89 9.70 4.29 -6.55
CA VAL A 89 10.38 5.25 -7.43
C VAL A 89 11.20 6.33 -6.69
N THR A 90 11.15 6.36 -5.35
CA THR A 90 11.95 7.31 -4.56
C THR A 90 13.45 7.08 -4.79
N ASP A 91 14.20 8.17 -5.05
CA ASP A 91 15.64 8.19 -5.37
C ASP A 91 16.02 7.39 -6.64
N ALA A 92 15.06 7.08 -7.51
CA ALA A 92 15.32 6.33 -8.73
C ALA A 92 16.30 7.07 -9.65
N GLU A 93 17.38 6.37 -10.05
CA GLU A 93 18.31 6.80 -11.10
C GLU A 93 17.85 6.26 -12.46
N VAL A 94 17.41 5.00 -12.47
CA VAL A 94 16.90 4.33 -13.67
C VAL A 94 15.49 3.85 -13.38
N VAL A 95 14.56 4.21 -14.24
CA VAL A 95 13.20 3.68 -14.25
C VAL A 95 12.94 3.04 -15.62
N GLN A 96 12.54 1.79 -15.60
CA GLN A 96 12.12 1.03 -16.77
C GLN A 96 10.65 0.63 -16.58
N VAL A 97 9.83 0.92 -17.56
CA VAL A 97 8.41 0.55 -17.57
C VAL A 97 8.19 -0.55 -18.58
N VAL A 98 7.69 -1.67 -18.10
CA VAL A 98 7.41 -2.86 -18.91
C VAL A 98 5.94 -2.85 -19.31
N LEU A 99 5.68 -2.70 -20.59
CA LEU A 99 4.34 -2.66 -21.16
C LEU A 99 3.78 -4.08 -21.34
N ARG A 100 2.45 -4.18 -21.50
CA ARG A 100 1.78 -5.48 -21.68
C ARG A 100 2.17 -6.23 -22.98
N ASP A 101 2.65 -5.52 -23.99
CA ASP A 101 3.19 -6.13 -25.22
C ASP A 101 4.65 -6.58 -25.10
N GLY A 102 5.25 -6.47 -23.91
CA GLY A 102 6.63 -6.85 -23.62
C GLY A 102 7.68 -5.77 -23.93
N ARG A 103 7.30 -4.64 -24.50
CA ARG A 103 8.24 -3.52 -24.70
C ARG A 103 8.67 -2.95 -23.36
N VAL A 104 9.95 -2.64 -23.24
CA VAL A 104 10.53 -1.93 -22.11
C VAL A 104 10.80 -0.48 -22.55
N VAL A 105 10.15 0.45 -21.89
CA VAL A 105 10.22 1.88 -22.18
C VAL A 105 10.93 2.59 -21.03
N PRO A 106 11.94 3.42 -21.27
CA PRO A 106 12.50 4.27 -20.23
C PRO A 106 11.44 5.20 -19.66
N GLY A 107 11.54 5.45 -18.35
CA GLY A 107 10.68 6.38 -17.66
C GLY A 107 11.47 7.39 -16.86
N LYS A 108 10.90 8.58 -16.66
CA LYS A 108 11.46 9.63 -15.82
C LYS A 108 10.54 9.87 -14.63
N LEU A 109 11.09 9.83 -13.41
CA LEU A 109 10.37 10.27 -12.22
C LEU A 109 10.04 11.77 -12.35
N VAL A 110 8.77 12.13 -12.30
CA VAL A 110 8.31 13.52 -12.44
C VAL A 110 7.68 14.08 -11.19
N GLY A 111 7.15 13.24 -10.29
CA GLY A 111 6.57 13.73 -9.06
C GLY A 111 6.48 12.68 -7.95
N LEU A 112 6.63 13.15 -6.71
CA LEU A 112 6.47 12.36 -5.49
C LEU A 112 5.52 13.06 -4.53
N ASP A 113 4.55 12.33 -4.03
CA ASP A 113 3.76 12.67 -2.84
C ASP A 113 4.16 11.71 -1.71
N LEU A 114 5.20 12.08 -0.96
CA LEU A 114 5.70 11.27 0.14
C LEU A 114 4.72 11.18 1.31
N GLU A 115 3.79 12.13 1.41
CA GLU A 115 2.83 12.21 2.50
C GLU A 115 1.66 11.27 2.32
N ASN A 116 1.23 11.06 1.06
CA ASN A 116 0.19 10.08 0.70
C ASN A 116 0.76 8.80 0.09
N GLY A 117 2.06 8.76 -0.21
CA GLY A 117 2.73 7.55 -0.68
C GLY A 117 2.62 7.31 -2.19
N LEU A 118 2.41 8.35 -3.01
CA LEU A 118 2.24 8.24 -4.45
C LEU A 118 3.47 8.74 -5.23
N GLY A 119 3.67 8.17 -6.42
CA GLY A 119 4.72 8.57 -7.35
C GLY A 119 4.21 8.61 -8.78
N VAL A 120 4.72 9.55 -9.56
CA VAL A 120 4.38 9.72 -10.98
C VAL A 120 5.62 9.59 -11.83
N VAL A 121 5.55 8.71 -12.83
CA VAL A 121 6.60 8.49 -13.83
C VAL A 121 6.07 8.93 -15.19
N LYS A 122 6.90 9.59 -16.00
CA LYS A 122 6.62 9.94 -17.40
C LYS A 122 7.35 8.96 -18.30
N LEU A 123 6.63 8.30 -19.19
CA LEU A 123 7.22 7.46 -20.24
C LEU A 123 7.96 8.32 -21.25
N GLU A 124 9.13 7.88 -21.68
CA GLU A 124 9.88 8.45 -22.78
C GLU A 124 9.41 7.83 -24.11
N GLY A 125 9.42 8.63 -25.19
CA GLY A 125 8.97 8.22 -26.51
C GLY A 125 7.57 8.71 -26.87
N ASP A 126 7.15 8.34 -28.08
CA ASP A 126 5.94 8.86 -28.71
C ASP A 126 4.72 7.99 -28.36
N GLY A 127 3.64 8.67 -27.92
CA GLY A 127 2.32 8.08 -27.73
C GLY A 127 1.48 8.01 -29.01
N PRO A 128 0.18 7.87 -28.93
CA PRO A 128 -0.57 7.80 -27.67
C PRO A 128 -0.39 6.46 -26.94
N TRP A 129 -0.32 6.53 -25.61
CA TRP A 129 -0.24 5.36 -24.73
C TRP A 129 -1.65 4.91 -24.30
N PRO A 130 -1.88 3.59 -24.14
CA PRO A 130 -3.13 3.14 -23.55
C PRO A 130 -3.26 3.71 -22.13
N ALA A 131 -4.41 4.29 -21.81
CA ALA A 131 -4.64 4.94 -20.52
C ALA A 131 -5.92 4.41 -19.86
N ALA A 132 -5.88 4.19 -18.56
CA ALA A 132 -7.03 3.82 -17.75
C ALA A 132 -7.76 5.06 -17.23
N PRO A 133 -9.09 5.07 -17.21
CA PRO A 133 -9.86 6.15 -16.63
C PRO A 133 -9.68 6.16 -15.10
N LEU A 134 -9.62 7.36 -14.51
CA LEU A 134 -9.65 7.56 -13.08
C LEU A 134 -11.10 7.72 -12.62
N GLY A 135 -11.48 6.94 -11.60
CA GLY A 135 -12.81 7.01 -11.00
C GLY A 135 -12.89 8.00 -9.85
N ASP A 136 -14.03 7.98 -9.17
CA ASP A 136 -14.31 8.82 -8.00
C ASP A 136 -14.34 7.97 -6.73
N SER A 137 -13.22 7.96 -6.01
CA SER A 137 -13.09 7.18 -4.78
C SER A 137 -13.88 7.77 -3.60
N THR A 138 -14.36 9.01 -3.69
CA THR A 138 -15.17 9.62 -2.63
C THR A 138 -16.55 8.96 -2.51
N LYS A 139 -17.02 8.36 -3.60
CA LYS A 139 -18.32 7.65 -3.68
C LYS A 139 -18.27 6.17 -3.29
N VAL A 140 -17.08 5.66 -2.96
CA VAL A 140 -16.90 4.24 -2.62
C VAL A 140 -17.09 4.00 -1.14
N GLY A 141 -17.77 2.92 -0.79
CA GLY A 141 -18.01 2.47 0.58
C GLY A 141 -17.45 1.08 0.88
N ALA A 142 -17.51 0.66 2.13
CA ALA A 142 -17.28 -0.74 2.48
C ALA A 142 -18.28 -1.65 1.76
N GLY A 143 -17.83 -2.83 1.35
CA GLY A 143 -18.60 -3.77 0.52
C GLY A 143 -18.52 -3.49 -0.98
N THR A 144 -17.93 -2.38 -1.43
CA THR A 144 -17.78 -2.09 -2.87
C THR A 144 -16.94 -3.17 -3.55
N PRO A 145 -17.48 -3.83 -4.60
CA PRO A 145 -16.73 -4.79 -5.39
C PRO A 145 -15.59 -4.12 -6.14
N THR A 146 -14.41 -4.77 -6.14
CA THR A 146 -13.20 -4.26 -6.76
C THR A 146 -12.38 -5.36 -7.41
N ALA A 147 -11.42 -4.98 -8.23
CA ALA A 147 -10.34 -5.86 -8.64
C ALA A 147 -8.98 -5.16 -8.49
N THR A 148 -8.00 -5.88 -7.96
CA THR A 148 -6.59 -5.47 -7.99
C THR A 148 -5.94 -6.12 -9.20
N ILE A 149 -5.32 -5.32 -10.08
CA ILE A 149 -4.69 -5.80 -11.30
C ILE A 149 -3.18 -5.58 -11.17
N VAL A 150 -2.43 -6.67 -11.17
CA VAL A 150 -1.00 -6.69 -10.88
C VAL A 150 -0.22 -7.18 -12.09
N VAL A 151 0.94 -6.60 -12.31
CA VAL A 151 1.96 -7.10 -13.23
C VAL A 151 3.19 -7.49 -12.41
N ASP A 152 3.57 -8.77 -12.45
CA ASP A 152 4.76 -9.28 -11.77
C ASP A 152 6.05 -9.01 -12.59
N ASP A 153 7.21 -9.38 -12.04
CA ASP A 153 8.52 -9.17 -12.64
C ASP A 153 8.79 -10.02 -13.91
N GLU A 154 7.98 -11.04 -14.15
CA GLU A 154 7.95 -11.82 -15.39
C GLU A 154 6.96 -11.26 -16.43
N ASN A 155 6.33 -10.11 -16.14
CA ASN A 155 5.27 -9.49 -16.94
C ASN A 155 3.98 -10.34 -17.03
N ASN A 156 3.71 -11.22 -16.06
CA ASN A 156 2.41 -11.90 -15.96
C ASN A 156 1.39 -10.97 -15.33
N LEU A 157 0.18 -10.98 -15.88
CA LEU A 157 -0.93 -10.21 -15.32
C LEU A 157 -1.79 -11.10 -14.42
N THR A 158 -1.96 -10.67 -13.19
CA THR A 158 -2.85 -11.31 -12.22
C THR A 158 -3.99 -10.38 -11.84
N VAL A 159 -5.21 -10.89 -11.82
CA VAL A 159 -6.41 -10.16 -11.40
C VAL A 159 -6.98 -10.81 -10.14
N THR A 160 -7.03 -10.04 -9.08
CA THR A 160 -7.64 -10.47 -7.81
C THR A 160 -8.94 -9.72 -7.60
N GLN A 161 -10.07 -10.40 -7.80
CA GLN A 161 -11.39 -9.86 -7.51
C GLN A 161 -11.65 -9.90 -6.00
N GLY A 162 -12.26 -8.85 -5.49
CA GLY A 162 -12.53 -8.71 -4.07
C GLY A 162 -13.44 -7.55 -3.73
N THR A 163 -13.31 -7.06 -2.51
CA THR A 163 -14.11 -5.94 -1.99
C THR A 163 -13.27 -5.03 -1.11
N ILE A 164 -13.69 -3.79 -0.99
CA ILE A 164 -13.25 -2.91 0.09
C ILE A 164 -13.94 -3.40 1.36
N GLN A 165 -13.18 -3.96 2.30
CA GLN A 165 -13.72 -4.44 3.57
C GLN A 165 -13.99 -3.30 4.55
N GLU A 166 -13.08 -2.35 4.61
CA GLU A 166 -13.09 -1.25 5.57
C GLU A 166 -12.49 0.00 4.95
N ILE A 167 -12.97 1.15 5.39
CA ILE A 167 -12.40 2.47 5.08
C ILE A 167 -12.08 3.13 6.42
N ARG A 168 -10.80 3.39 6.68
CA ARG A 168 -10.35 3.95 7.96
C ARG A 168 -9.05 4.73 7.81
N SER A 169 -8.64 5.43 8.86
CA SER A 169 -7.27 5.96 8.95
C SER A 169 -6.25 4.82 9.04
N PHE A 170 -5.04 5.10 8.57
CA PHE A 170 -3.93 4.17 8.67
C PHE A 170 -2.64 4.91 9.01
N ALA A 171 -2.06 4.59 10.17
CA ALA A 171 -0.73 5.03 10.57
C ALA A 171 0.32 3.96 10.27
N GLY A 172 1.28 4.27 9.41
CA GLY A 172 2.46 3.45 9.18
C GLY A 172 3.54 3.73 10.24
N TYR A 173 4.50 2.80 10.40
CA TYR A 173 5.55 2.97 11.42
C TYR A 173 6.62 4.02 11.04
N TRP A 174 6.63 4.55 9.82
CA TRP A 174 7.67 5.45 9.27
C TRP A 174 7.20 6.91 9.08
N GLU A 175 6.47 7.45 10.03
CA GLU A 175 5.87 8.80 9.98
C GLU A 175 4.94 8.99 8.76
N TYR A 176 3.99 8.08 8.64
CA TYR A 176 3.02 8.02 7.57
C TYR A 176 1.61 7.89 8.13
N LEU A 177 0.70 8.73 7.69
CA LEU A 177 -0.71 8.68 8.06
C LEU A 177 -1.58 9.04 6.86
N LEU A 178 -2.43 8.11 6.46
CA LEU A 178 -3.58 8.36 5.60
C LEU A 178 -4.82 8.55 6.47
N GLU A 179 -5.53 9.64 6.27
CA GLU A 179 -6.79 9.89 6.97
C GLU A 179 -7.90 8.95 6.48
N ARG A 180 -7.79 8.51 5.25
CA ARG A 180 -8.69 7.59 4.59
C ARG A 180 -7.89 6.60 3.76
N ALA A 181 -8.00 5.33 4.07
CA ALA A 181 -7.37 4.23 3.36
C ALA A 181 -8.38 3.13 3.12
N PHE A 182 -8.25 2.41 2.02
CA PHE A 182 -9.05 1.23 1.73
C PHE A 182 -8.36 -0.03 2.22
N VAL A 183 -9.05 -0.81 3.04
CA VAL A 183 -8.66 -2.18 3.38
C VAL A 183 -9.33 -3.11 2.38
N VAL A 184 -8.53 -3.82 1.58
CA VAL A 184 -8.99 -4.61 0.43
C VAL A 184 -8.69 -6.09 0.64
N SER A 185 -9.67 -6.93 0.39
CA SER A 185 -9.58 -8.39 0.47
C SER A 185 -10.14 -9.02 -0.81
N PRO A 186 -9.60 -10.17 -1.25
CA PRO A 186 -8.48 -10.91 -0.67
C PRO A 186 -7.12 -10.26 -0.93
N TYR A 187 -6.11 -10.72 -0.19
CA TYR A 187 -4.72 -10.27 -0.31
C TYR A 187 -4.08 -10.71 -1.64
N ASN A 188 -3.41 -9.76 -2.31
CA ASN A 188 -2.52 -10.04 -3.44
C ASN A 188 -1.07 -9.75 -3.02
N PRO A 189 -0.13 -10.72 -3.15
CA PRO A 189 1.26 -10.54 -2.68
C PRO A 189 2.09 -9.56 -3.53
N ALA A 190 1.78 -9.40 -4.80
CA ALA A 190 2.52 -8.50 -5.71
C ALA A 190 1.87 -7.11 -5.85
N PHE A 191 1.26 -6.62 -4.79
CA PHE A 191 0.36 -5.48 -4.72
C PHE A 191 0.98 -4.10 -5.03
N GLY A 192 2.28 -3.92 -4.85
CA GLY A 192 2.92 -2.60 -4.82
C GLY A 192 2.70 -1.77 -6.08
N GLY A 193 1.93 -0.68 -5.99
CA GLY A 193 1.64 0.24 -7.10
C GLY A 193 0.55 -0.21 -8.06
N SER A 194 -0.07 -1.36 -7.83
CA SER A 194 -1.12 -1.88 -8.72
C SER A 194 -2.42 -1.09 -8.61
N PRO A 195 -3.14 -0.85 -9.72
CA PRO A 195 -4.44 -0.22 -9.67
C PRO A 195 -5.48 -1.10 -8.97
N LEU A 196 -6.26 -0.48 -8.10
CA LEU A 196 -7.52 -0.98 -7.59
C LEU A 196 -8.64 -0.38 -8.43
N VAL A 197 -9.46 -1.22 -9.05
CA VAL A 197 -10.49 -0.78 -10.00
C VAL A 197 -11.88 -1.18 -9.55
N ASN A 198 -12.88 -0.39 -9.97
CA ASN A 198 -14.30 -0.74 -9.85
C ASN A 198 -14.76 -1.63 -11.01
N LEU A 199 -16.03 -2.05 -11.01
CA LEU A 199 -16.61 -2.88 -12.06
C LEU A 199 -16.84 -2.15 -13.40
N GLN A 200 -16.63 -0.84 -13.45
CA GLN A 200 -16.64 -0.01 -14.66
C GLN A 200 -15.26 0.07 -15.32
N GLY A 201 -14.22 -0.48 -14.68
CA GLY A 201 -12.83 -0.40 -15.16
C GLY A 201 -12.15 0.93 -14.82
N GLU A 202 -12.70 1.70 -13.89
CA GLU A 202 -12.09 2.95 -13.44
C GLU A 202 -11.18 2.71 -12.24
N VAL A 203 -10.03 3.38 -12.21
CA VAL A 203 -9.07 3.31 -11.11
C VAL A 203 -9.61 4.10 -9.93
N ILE A 204 -9.93 3.44 -8.83
CA ILE A 204 -10.44 4.05 -7.60
C ILE A 204 -9.40 4.09 -6.46
N GLY A 205 -8.24 3.48 -6.67
CA GLY A 205 -7.13 3.51 -5.71
C GLY A 205 -5.87 2.86 -6.25
N ILE A 206 -4.77 3.02 -5.51
CA ILE A 206 -3.48 2.37 -5.77
C ILE A 206 -3.13 1.50 -4.59
N THR A 207 -2.94 0.21 -4.81
CA THR A 207 -2.59 -0.74 -3.76
C THR A 207 -1.17 -0.49 -3.28
N ASN A 208 -1.01 -0.35 -1.97
CA ASN A 208 0.22 0.19 -1.38
C ASN A 208 0.92 -0.80 -0.43
N LEU A 209 0.19 -1.42 0.50
CA LEU A 209 0.78 -2.19 1.59
C LEU A 209 0.07 -3.52 1.82
N ARG A 210 0.81 -4.42 2.47
CA ARG A 210 0.25 -5.57 3.18
C ARG A 210 0.04 -5.17 4.63
N ILE A 211 -1.13 -5.43 5.17
CA ILE A 211 -1.46 -5.15 6.58
C ILE A 211 -2.13 -6.35 7.26
N GLY A 212 -2.16 -6.29 8.58
CA GLY A 212 -2.78 -7.31 9.42
C GLY A 212 -1.92 -8.55 9.64
N GLU A 213 -2.51 -9.53 10.30
CA GLU A 213 -1.98 -10.88 10.49
C GLU A 213 -2.63 -11.85 9.48
N ARG A 214 -2.20 -13.10 9.44
CA ARG A 214 -2.80 -14.08 8.51
C ARG A 214 -4.27 -14.38 8.87
N PRO A 215 -5.22 -14.29 7.92
CA PRO A 215 -5.02 -13.95 6.52
C PRO A 215 -4.76 -12.44 6.33
N PHE A 216 -3.69 -12.11 5.59
CA PHE A 216 -3.36 -10.72 5.27
C PHE A 216 -4.41 -10.06 4.38
N VAL A 217 -4.41 -8.73 4.39
CA VAL A 217 -5.18 -7.90 3.46
C VAL A 217 -4.27 -6.82 2.85
N ASN A 218 -4.73 -6.20 1.77
CA ASN A 218 -4.02 -5.06 1.21
C ASN A 218 -4.60 -3.74 1.72
N LEU A 219 -3.72 -2.75 1.83
CA LEU A 219 -4.11 -1.36 1.98
C LEU A 219 -3.95 -0.67 0.64
N ALA A 220 -4.97 0.08 0.20
CA ALA A 220 -4.89 0.90 -0.98
C ALA A 220 -5.11 2.38 -0.65
N ILE A 221 -4.40 3.23 -1.39
CA ILE A 221 -4.52 4.69 -1.33
C ILE A 221 -5.67 5.09 -2.24
N PRO A 222 -6.74 5.72 -1.74
CA PRO A 222 -7.83 6.24 -2.56
C PRO A 222 -7.34 7.18 -3.64
N ILE A 223 -7.92 7.11 -4.85
CA ILE A 223 -7.44 7.88 -6.00
C ILE A 223 -7.65 9.39 -5.83
N GLU A 224 -8.54 9.82 -4.96
CA GLU A 224 -8.77 11.23 -4.64
C GLU A 224 -7.51 11.96 -4.15
N TYR A 225 -6.61 11.28 -3.45
CA TYR A 225 -5.33 11.87 -3.04
C TYR A 225 -4.46 12.25 -4.24
N PHE A 226 -4.53 11.46 -5.30
CA PHE A 226 -3.85 11.78 -6.55
C PHE A 226 -4.58 12.86 -7.34
N THR A 227 -5.88 12.70 -7.57
CA THR A 227 -6.65 13.63 -8.44
C THR A 227 -6.65 15.04 -7.88
N ALA A 228 -6.64 15.22 -6.56
CA ALA A 228 -6.55 16.52 -5.90
C ALA A 228 -5.19 17.23 -6.06
N SER A 229 -4.12 16.50 -6.41
CA SER A 229 -2.74 17.01 -6.45
C SER A 229 -2.01 16.75 -7.76
N LYS A 230 -2.69 16.16 -8.75
CA LYS A 230 -2.13 15.68 -10.01
C LYS A 230 -1.31 16.75 -10.73
N ASP A 231 -1.87 17.94 -10.91
CA ASP A 231 -1.24 19.01 -11.68
C ASP A 231 0.04 19.55 -11.01
N GLU A 232 0.06 19.59 -9.67
CA GLU A 232 1.25 19.96 -8.93
C GLU A 232 2.33 18.88 -8.99
N LEU A 233 1.95 17.61 -8.86
CA LEU A 233 2.88 16.49 -8.98
C LEU A 233 3.55 16.45 -10.34
N ILE A 234 2.79 16.64 -11.41
CA ILE A 234 3.30 16.66 -12.78
C ILE A 234 4.11 17.94 -13.07
N GLY A 235 3.60 19.09 -12.68
CA GLY A 235 4.20 20.38 -13.06
C GLY A 235 5.30 20.86 -12.13
N LYS A 236 5.31 20.47 -10.85
CA LYS A 236 6.23 20.96 -9.82
C LYS A 236 7.03 19.85 -9.11
N GLY A 237 6.77 18.57 -9.42
CA GLY A 237 7.45 17.42 -8.84
C GLY A 237 7.00 17.05 -7.42
N ARG A 238 6.19 17.90 -6.78
CA ARG A 238 5.61 17.63 -5.45
C ARG A 238 4.37 18.49 -5.22
N VAL A 239 3.60 18.16 -4.20
CA VAL A 239 2.43 18.95 -3.76
C VAL A 239 2.93 20.20 -3.03
N MET A 240 2.59 21.38 -3.54
CA MET A 240 3.01 22.68 -2.99
C MET A 240 1.88 23.42 -2.25
N SER A 241 0.63 23.11 -2.58
CA SER A 241 -0.57 23.70 -1.93
C SER A 241 -0.75 23.29 -0.48
N ARG A 242 -0.04 22.26 -0.06
CA ARG A 242 -0.02 21.69 1.27
C ARG A 242 1.37 21.91 1.90
N PRO A 243 1.48 22.45 3.14
CA PRO A 243 2.77 22.59 3.79
C PRO A 243 3.40 21.21 4.01
N PRO A 244 4.73 21.06 3.83
CA PRO A 244 5.41 19.80 4.07
C PRO A 244 5.31 19.41 5.55
N ARG A 245 5.12 18.13 5.81
CA ARG A 245 5.03 17.59 7.17
C ARG A 245 6.41 17.60 7.83
N PRO A 246 6.54 18.16 9.06
CA PRO A 246 7.75 18.03 9.86
C PRO A 246 8.13 16.57 10.04
N TRP A 247 9.38 16.20 9.70
CA TRP A 247 9.86 14.82 9.71
C TRP A 247 11.09 14.67 10.61
N LEU A 248 11.09 13.63 11.45
CA LEU A 248 12.18 13.30 12.37
C LEU A 248 13.00 12.10 11.89
N GLY A 249 12.40 11.16 11.17
CA GLY A 249 12.99 9.91 10.75
C GLY A 249 12.89 8.81 11.80
N LEU A 250 11.85 8.82 12.59
CA LEU A 250 11.55 7.79 13.58
C LEU A 250 10.68 6.69 12.96
N TRP A 251 11.02 5.45 13.23
CA TRP A 251 10.13 4.32 13.01
C TRP A 251 9.50 3.96 14.34
N ILE A 252 8.20 4.19 14.47
CA ILE A 252 7.49 4.01 15.73
C ILE A 252 6.36 2.97 15.60
N VAL A 253 6.14 2.25 16.69
CA VAL A 253 5.04 1.29 16.84
C VAL A 253 4.27 1.61 18.12
N PRO A 254 3.03 1.11 18.29
CA PRO A 254 2.29 1.30 19.54
C PRO A 254 3.09 0.83 20.76
N GLY A 255 3.08 1.62 21.84
CA GLY A 255 3.80 1.34 23.09
C GLY A 255 2.93 0.69 24.18
N GLY A 256 1.79 0.13 23.83
CA GLY A 256 0.80 -0.37 24.78
C GLY A 256 -0.18 0.74 25.22
N GLU A 257 -0.47 0.85 26.50
CA GLU A 257 -1.44 1.82 27.01
C GLU A 257 -0.95 3.28 26.94
N GLU A 258 0.35 3.49 26.99
CA GLU A 258 0.93 4.85 26.93
C GLU A 258 2.14 4.92 25.98
N GLY A 259 2.16 5.97 25.16
CA GLY A 259 3.31 6.29 24.33
C GLY A 259 3.44 5.51 23.03
N VAL A 260 4.59 5.69 22.38
CA VAL A 260 5.01 4.96 21.19
C VAL A 260 6.44 4.47 21.36
N VAL A 261 6.75 3.29 20.87
CA VAL A 261 8.10 2.70 20.94
C VAL A 261 8.84 2.97 19.64
N VAL A 262 10.06 3.44 19.74
CA VAL A 262 10.99 3.57 18.62
C VAL A 262 11.45 2.17 18.19
N ALA A 263 10.94 1.70 17.09
CA ALA A 263 11.31 0.41 16.46
C ALA A 263 12.62 0.54 15.65
N GLY A 264 12.97 1.76 15.27
CA GLY A 264 14.18 2.07 14.52
C GLY A 264 14.29 3.56 14.20
N VAL A 265 15.40 3.94 13.62
CA VAL A 265 15.71 5.34 13.24
C VAL A 265 16.23 5.35 11.81
N SER A 266 15.68 6.23 10.98
CA SER A 266 16.10 6.37 9.58
C SER A 266 17.56 6.89 9.49
N PRO A 267 18.39 6.33 8.61
CA PRO A 267 19.74 6.87 8.38
C PRO A 267 19.71 8.34 7.97
N ARG A 268 20.71 9.10 8.41
CA ARG A 268 20.86 10.54 8.09
C ARG A 268 19.69 11.43 8.52
N SER A 269 18.86 10.96 9.47
CA SER A 269 17.70 11.69 9.95
C SER A 269 18.03 12.62 11.13
N PRO A 270 17.19 13.63 11.44
CA PRO A 270 17.31 14.41 12.67
C PRO A 270 17.28 13.53 13.93
N ALA A 271 16.47 12.50 13.96
CA ALA A 271 16.33 11.62 15.12
C ALA A 271 17.63 10.87 15.45
N ILE A 272 18.35 10.35 14.45
CA ILE A 272 19.64 9.67 14.70
C ILE A 272 20.69 10.67 15.23
N GLN A 273 20.68 11.91 14.71
CA GLN A 273 21.60 12.97 15.17
C GLN A 273 21.28 13.42 16.61
N ALA A 274 20.00 13.42 16.98
CA ALA A 274 19.55 13.72 18.34
C ALA A 274 19.77 12.58 19.34
N GLY A 275 20.24 11.41 18.88
CA GLY A 275 20.57 10.27 19.73
C GLY A 275 19.39 9.38 20.11
N PHE A 276 18.31 9.37 19.32
CA PHE A 276 17.24 8.37 19.47
C PHE A 276 17.75 6.97 19.19
N GLN A 277 17.24 6.00 19.92
CA GLN A 277 17.65 4.61 19.83
C GLN A 277 16.41 3.69 19.75
N ARG A 278 16.62 2.51 19.16
CA ARG A 278 15.61 1.47 19.21
C ARG A 278 15.30 1.09 20.66
N GLY A 279 14.02 0.98 21.00
CA GLY A 279 13.56 0.69 22.35
C GLY A 279 13.20 1.92 23.17
N ASP A 280 13.51 3.12 22.73
CA ASP A 280 13.01 4.35 23.36
C ASP A 280 11.48 4.36 23.37
N VAL A 281 10.88 4.71 24.50
CA VAL A 281 9.42 4.92 24.59
C VAL A 281 9.14 6.41 24.69
N ILE A 282 8.53 6.97 23.64
CA ILE A 282 8.16 8.39 23.61
C ILE A 282 6.80 8.55 24.29
N LEU A 283 6.79 9.28 25.40
CA LEU A 283 5.61 9.48 26.25
C LEU A 283 4.96 10.86 26.04
N ARG A 284 5.75 11.87 25.69
CA ARG A 284 5.26 13.23 25.47
C ARG A 284 6.00 13.92 24.32
N ILE A 285 5.30 14.81 23.67
CA ILE A 285 5.84 15.75 22.68
C ILE A 285 5.47 17.18 23.14
N ASN A 286 6.46 18.06 23.30
CA ASN A 286 6.27 19.43 23.81
C ASN A 286 5.44 19.51 25.10
N GLY A 287 5.62 18.54 26.01
CA GLY A 287 4.89 18.43 27.26
C GLY A 287 3.53 17.72 27.17
N GLU A 288 2.96 17.53 26.00
CA GLU A 288 1.69 16.85 25.80
C GLU A 288 1.85 15.34 25.74
N LYS A 289 0.96 14.58 26.39
CA LYS A 289 0.96 13.11 26.34
C LYS A 289 0.76 12.59 24.92
N VAL A 290 1.36 11.43 24.62
CA VAL A 290 1.19 10.67 23.40
C VAL A 290 0.58 9.31 23.76
N ARG A 291 -0.54 8.93 23.11
CA ARG A 291 -1.23 7.65 23.36
C ARG A 291 -1.04 6.62 22.24
N GLY A 292 -0.55 7.06 21.09
CA GLY A 292 -0.36 6.16 19.94
C GLY A 292 0.24 6.89 18.73
N GLN A 293 0.45 6.14 17.66
CA GLN A 293 1.13 6.63 16.46
C GLN A 293 0.41 7.81 15.80
N GLU A 294 -0.91 7.72 15.60
CA GLU A 294 -1.69 8.79 14.96
C GLU A 294 -1.59 10.10 15.78
N GLU A 295 -1.77 10.01 17.10
CA GLU A 295 -1.68 11.18 17.97
C GLU A 295 -0.27 11.79 17.94
N PHE A 296 0.77 10.94 17.96
CA PHE A 296 2.15 11.41 17.82
C PHE A 296 2.36 12.16 16.51
N TYR A 297 1.93 11.59 15.38
CA TYR A 297 2.09 12.22 14.07
C TYR A 297 1.31 13.53 13.97
N ARG A 298 0.05 13.57 14.45
CA ARG A 298 -0.75 14.78 14.44
C ARG A 298 -0.10 15.90 15.25
N LYS A 299 0.46 15.58 16.42
CA LYS A 299 1.16 16.57 17.26
C LYS A 299 2.49 17.01 16.65
N LEU A 300 3.26 16.09 16.07
CA LEU A 300 4.48 16.44 15.37
C LEU A 300 4.21 17.38 14.19
N TRP A 301 3.18 17.11 13.41
CA TRP A 301 2.84 17.92 12.24
C TRP A 301 2.18 19.26 12.55
N GLN A 302 1.83 19.52 13.81
CA GLN A 302 1.46 20.86 14.28
C GLN A 302 2.68 21.75 14.58
N THR A 303 3.87 21.16 14.65
CA THR A 303 5.13 21.91 14.82
C THR A 303 5.58 22.50 13.48
N LYS A 304 6.61 23.33 13.51
CA LYS A 304 7.20 23.92 12.30
C LYS A 304 8.54 23.23 11.99
N ILE A 305 8.83 23.06 10.70
CA ILE A 305 10.14 22.63 10.23
C ILE A 305 11.21 23.57 10.78
N GLY A 306 12.30 23.00 11.31
CA GLY A 306 13.39 23.74 11.95
C GLY A 306 13.10 24.19 13.38
N GLN A 307 11.86 24.15 13.85
CA GLN A 307 11.52 24.47 15.23
C GLN A 307 11.96 23.31 16.14
N GLU A 308 12.45 23.65 17.31
CA GLU A 308 12.83 22.67 18.31
C GLU A 308 11.61 21.97 18.90
N VAL A 309 11.65 20.64 18.91
CA VAL A 309 10.63 19.76 19.47
C VAL A 309 11.23 18.99 20.62
N SER A 310 10.60 19.05 21.78
CA SER A 310 11.01 18.35 23.00
C SER A 310 10.21 17.07 23.17
N LEU A 311 10.91 15.93 23.30
CA LEU A 311 10.32 14.62 23.47
C LEU A 311 10.73 14.02 24.81
N LEU A 312 9.75 13.72 25.69
CA LEU A 312 10.00 12.96 26.90
C LEU A 312 10.07 11.49 26.55
N VAL A 313 11.22 10.90 26.81
CA VAL A 313 11.56 9.52 26.46
C VAL A 313 11.86 8.71 27.71
N LEU A 314 11.34 7.50 27.77
CA LEU A 314 11.74 6.49 28.75
C LEU A 314 12.73 5.54 28.04
N ARG A 315 13.96 5.49 28.52
CA ARG A 315 15.05 4.60 28.08
C ARG A 315 15.62 3.88 29.30
N GLU A 316 15.65 2.54 29.25
CA GLU A 316 16.22 1.73 30.36
C GLU A 316 15.73 2.17 31.76
N SER A 317 14.41 2.36 31.88
CA SER A 317 13.73 2.81 33.12
C SER A 317 14.14 4.23 33.59
N ARG A 318 14.76 5.05 32.74
CA ARG A 318 15.11 6.43 33.04
C ARG A 318 14.40 7.40 32.12
N PHE A 319 13.82 8.42 32.71
CA PHE A 319 13.22 9.52 31.93
C PHE A 319 14.33 10.47 31.47
N GLN A 320 14.26 10.85 30.21
CA GLN A 320 15.11 11.87 29.63
C GLN A 320 14.34 12.71 28.62
N VAL A 321 14.78 13.92 28.41
CA VAL A 321 14.23 14.80 27.37
C VAL A 321 15.23 14.85 26.23
N ILE A 322 14.75 14.46 25.05
CA ILE A 322 15.52 14.57 23.80
C ILE A 322 14.92 15.70 23.00
N THR A 323 15.75 16.63 22.60
CA THR A 323 15.36 17.76 21.75
C THR A 323 15.83 17.53 20.33
N VAL A 324 14.95 17.75 19.36
CA VAL A 324 15.22 17.50 17.94
C VAL A 324 14.54 18.55 17.07
N ARG A 325 15.14 18.86 15.92
CA ARG A 325 14.55 19.79 14.95
C ARG A 325 14.10 19.03 13.69
N PRO A 326 12.80 18.95 13.42
CA PRO A 326 12.29 18.29 12.23
C PRO A 326 12.69 19.03 10.96
N ILE A 327 12.80 18.29 9.88
CA ILE A 327 13.13 18.81 8.54
C ILE A 327 12.00 18.53 7.55
N ASP A 328 12.04 19.18 6.38
CA ASP A 328 11.32 18.73 5.20
C ASP A 328 12.08 17.54 4.59
N ARG A 329 11.49 16.34 4.64
CA ARG A 329 12.14 15.12 4.14
C ARG A 329 12.45 15.14 2.64
N TYR A 330 11.78 16.00 1.87
CA TYR A 330 12.11 16.21 0.46
C TYR A 330 13.53 16.76 0.25
N GLN A 331 14.12 17.40 1.28
CA GLN A 331 15.52 17.86 1.23
C GLN A 331 16.53 16.70 1.18
N LEU A 332 16.13 15.49 1.57
CA LEU A 332 16.98 14.29 1.51
C LEU A 332 16.94 13.63 0.14
N LEU A 333 15.97 13.97 -0.70
CA LEU A 333 15.85 13.45 -2.04
C LEU A 333 16.80 14.17 -2.99
N SER A 334 17.30 13.45 -3.97
CA SER A 334 17.96 14.11 -5.09
C SER A 334 16.94 14.95 -5.88
N PRO A 335 17.34 16.11 -6.38
CA PRO A 335 16.51 16.79 -7.35
C PRO A 335 16.20 15.83 -8.51
N ALA A 336 14.91 15.63 -8.81
CA ALA A 336 14.50 14.84 -9.95
C ALA A 336 15.15 15.42 -11.21
N GLY A 337 16.10 14.69 -11.80
CA GLY A 337 16.69 14.99 -13.12
C GLY A 337 17.46 16.30 -13.22
N LYS A 338 18.63 16.39 -12.58
CA LYS A 338 19.75 17.16 -13.12
C LYS A 338 20.72 16.23 -13.81
#